data_cae4ec0a8614c22450e7f3b0181b54a8
#
_entry.id   cae4ec0a8614c22450e7f3b0181b54a8
#
_cell.length_a   1.000
_cell.length_b   1.000
_cell.length_c   1.000
_cell.angle_alpha   90.00
_cell.angle_beta   90.00
_cell.angle_gamma   90.00
#
_symmetry.space_group_name_H-M   'P 1'
#
loop_
_entity.id
_entity.type
_entity.pdbx_description
1 polymer ?
#
loop_
_entity_poly.entity_id
_entity_poly.type
_entity_poly.pdbx_seq_one_letter_code
_entity_poly.pdbx_strand_id
1 'polypeptide(L)'
;MWIHEHQNWSNFTWDSETLFCKLADIRYRQGRLFGRMEGLGFELKREAGLITLTNDIVKSSAIEGENLNPEEVRSSIARGLGIDTAGLIPASRDVEGVVEMMLDATQNFSKDLTKGRLFDWQAALFPTGRSGMQRITVGGWRTIDTGPMQVV
;
A
#
# COMPACT_ATOMS: atom_id res chain seq x y z
N MET A 1 -21.09 9.20 -21.29
CA MET A 1 -21.65 9.01 -19.92
C MET A 1 -20.60 8.31 -19.08
N TRP A 2 -20.19 8.95 -18.00
CA TRP A 2 -19.23 8.40 -17.05
C TRP A 2 -19.94 7.52 -16.02
N ILE A 3 -19.23 6.56 -15.38
CA ILE A 3 -19.84 5.65 -14.41
C ILE A 3 -20.52 6.38 -13.24
N HIS A 4 -19.96 7.51 -12.82
CA HIS A 4 -20.50 8.33 -11.72
C HIS A 4 -21.75 9.17 -12.11
N GLU A 5 -22.10 9.23 -13.40
CA GLU A 5 -23.30 9.91 -13.91
C GLU A 5 -24.54 8.97 -13.93
N HIS A 6 -24.37 7.68 -13.63
CA HIS A 6 -25.49 6.75 -13.53
C HIS A 6 -26.29 7.01 -12.25
N GLN A 7 -27.64 6.94 -12.37
CA GLN A 7 -28.53 7.13 -11.22
C GLN A 7 -28.26 6.19 -10.04
N ASN A 8 -27.76 4.99 -10.33
CA ASN A 8 -27.40 3.98 -9.33
C ASN A 8 -25.90 4.00 -8.97
N TRP A 9 -25.22 5.09 -9.20
CA TRP A 9 -23.81 5.24 -8.80
C TRP A 9 -23.62 4.90 -7.34
N SER A 10 -22.59 4.11 -7.06
CA SER A 10 -22.23 3.48 -5.79
C SER A 10 -23.06 2.26 -5.36
N ASN A 11 -24.24 2.00 -5.93
CA ASN A 11 -25.01 0.77 -5.68
C ASN A 11 -24.59 -0.32 -6.68
N PHE A 12 -23.43 -0.92 -6.45
CA PHE A 12 -22.93 -1.98 -7.31
C PHE A 12 -23.71 -3.28 -7.06
N THR A 13 -24.16 -3.91 -8.14
CA THR A 13 -24.78 -5.24 -8.11
C THR A 13 -23.90 -6.23 -8.86
N TRP A 14 -23.94 -7.48 -8.44
CA TRP A 14 -23.19 -8.57 -9.06
C TRP A 14 -24.00 -9.85 -9.08
N ASP A 15 -23.69 -10.74 -10.03
CA ASP A 15 -24.25 -12.07 -10.09
C ASP A 15 -23.46 -13.00 -9.15
N SER A 16 -24.05 -13.31 -8.01
CA SER A 16 -23.43 -14.15 -6.97
C SER A 16 -23.21 -15.58 -7.47
N GLU A 17 -24.08 -16.14 -8.30
CA GLU A 17 -23.96 -17.53 -8.81
C GLU A 17 -22.77 -17.64 -9.75
N THR A 18 -22.64 -16.72 -10.69
CA THR A 18 -21.50 -16.69 -11.62
C THR A 18 -20.17 -16.49 -10.90
N LEU A 19 -20.15 -15.67 -9.85
CA LEU A 19 -18.93 -15.38 -9.10
C LEU A 19 -18.55 -16.49 -8.11
N PHE A 20 -19.52 -17.23 -7.58
CA PHE A 20 -19.30 -18.21 -6.53
C PHE A 20 -18.22 -19.25 -6.88
N CYS A 21 -18.31 -19.87 -8.06
CA CYS A 21 -17.33 -20.86 -8.49
C CYS A 21 -15.92 -20.28 -8.62
N LYS A 22 -15.80 -19.06 -9.15
CA LYS A 22 -14.50 -18.37 -9.28
C LYS A 22 -13.91 -18.02 -7.93
N LEU A 23 -14.72 -17.53 -7.00
CA LEU A 23 -14.30 -17.22 -5.65
C LEU A 23 -13.91 -18.49 -4.87
N ALA A 24 -14.62 -19.59 -5.04
CA ALA A 24 -14.27 -20.87 -4.43
C ALA A 24 -12.90 -21.39 -4.91
N ASP A 25 -12.63 -21.30 -6.23
CA ASP A 25 -11.29 -21.68 -6.76
C ASP A 25 -10.17 -20.79 -6.21
N ILE A 26 -10.41 -19.48 -6.15
CA ILE A 26 -9.44 -18.55 -5.55
C ILE A 26 -9.18 -18.90 -4.08
N ARG A 27 -10.21 -19.14 -3.28
CA ARG A 27 -10.10 -19.52 -1.87
C ARG A 27 -9.36 -20.85 -1.70
N TYR A 28 -9.63 -21.83 -2.56
CA TYR A 28 -8.90 -23.08 -2.56
C TYR A 28 -7.39 -22.89 -2.83
N ARG A 29 -7.05 -22.08 -3.83
CA ARG A 29 -5.64 -21.76 -4.16
C ARG A 29 -4.95 -20.99 -3.04
N GLN A 30 -5.65 -20.03 -2.41
CA GLN A 30 -5.15 -19.32 -1.24
C GLN A 30 -4.89 -20.28 -0.08
N GLY A 31 -5.83 -21.16 0.24
CA GLY A 31 -5.64 -22.15 1.30
C GLY A 31 -4.45 -23.08 1.07
N ARG A 32 -4.25 -23.52 -0.20
CA ARG A 32 -3.06 -24.31 -0.55
C ARG A 32 -1.76 -23.54 -0.39
N LEU A 33 -1.74 -22.25 -0.75
CA LEU A 33 -0.57 -21.39 -0.59
C LEU A 33 -0.25 -21.22 0.90
N PHE A 34 -1.26 -20.88 1.71
CA PHE A 34 -1.09 -20.71 3.15
C PHE A 34 -0.59 -21.99 3.81
N GLY A 35 -1.17 -23.15 3.48
CA GLY A 35 -0.70 -24.44 4.00
C GLY A 35 0.76 -24.75 3.65
N ARG A 36 1.21 -24.39 2.45
CA ARG A 36 2.64 -24.50 2.08
C ARG A 36 3.50 -23.51 2.88
N MET A 37 3.03 -22.27 3.04
CA MET A 37 3.74 -21.26 3.83
C MET A 37 3.82 -21.65 5.32
N GLU A 38 2.79 -22.27 5.88
CA GLU A 38 2.81 -22.77 7.27
C GLU A 38 3.86 -23.83 7.50
N GLY A 39 4.16 -24.65 6.49
CA GLY A 39 5.21 -25.66 6.53
C GLY A 39 6.64 -25.10 6.47
N LEU A 40 6.82 -23.82 6.13
CA LEU A 40 8.13 -23.18 6.12
C LEU A 40 8.58 -22.84 7.54
N GLY A 41 9.89 -22.96 7.81
CA GLY A 41 10.47 -22.46 9.06
C GLY A 41 10.28 -20.94 9.21
N PHE A 42 10.35 -20.44 10.43
CA PHE A 42 10.11 -19.04 10.77
C PHE A 42 10.99 -18.07 9.95
N GLU A 43 12.27 -18.38 9.80
CA GLU A 43 13.21 -17.53 9.04
C GLU A 43 12.84 -17.46 7.54
N LEU A 44 12.45 -18.58 6.93
CA LEU A 44 12.03 -18.59 5.52
C LEU A 44 10.73 -17.81 5.29
N LYS A 45 9.79 -17.86 6.25
CA LYS A 45 8.56 -17.03 6.17
C LYS A 45 8.88 -15.55 6.24
N ARG A 46 9.75 -15.17 7.16
CA ARG A 46 10.21 -13.77 7.31
C ARG A 46 10.87 -13.27 6.04
N GLU A 47 11.82 -14.05 5.52
CA GLU A 47 12.55 -13.67 4.30
C GLU A 47 11.62 -13.59 3.09
N ALA A 48 10.72 -14.55 2.89
CA ALA A 48 9.72 -14.51 1.82
C ALA A 48 8.80 -13.29 1.93
N GLY A 49 8.36 -12.96 3.14
CA GLY A 49 7.55 -11.77 3.40
C GLY A 49 8.30 -10.48 3.08
N LEU A 50 9.55 -10.38 3.49
CA LEU A 50 10.41 -9.22 3.24
C LEU A 50 10.69 -9.03 1.74
N ILE A 51 10.98 -10.11 1.00
CA ILE A 51 11.15 -10.06 -0.45
C ILE A 51 9.86 -9.62 -1.15
N THR A 52 8.72 -10.19 -0.77
CA THR A 52 7.43 -9.87 -1.39
C THR A 52 7.07 -8.40 -1.18
N LEU A 53 7.11 -7.90 0.07
CA LEU A 53 6.81 -6.51 0.38
C LEU A 53 7.77 -5.55 -0.31
N THR A 54 9.06 -5.87 -0.36
CA THR A 54 10.05 -5.06 -1.07
C THR A 54 9.69 -4.93 -2.56
N ASN A 55 9.39 -6.06 -3.21
CA ASN A 55 9.01 -6.06 -4.62
C ASN A 55 7.70 -5.29 -4.87
N ASP A 56 6.71 -5.46 -4.00
CA ASP A 56 5.42 -4.80 -4.14
C ASP A 56 5.57 -3.27 -4.04
N ILE A 57 6.32 -2.79 -3.06
CA ILE A 57 6.57 -1.36 -2.88
C ILE A 57 7.35 -0.79 -4.06
N VAL A 58 8.47 -1.40 -4.43
CA VAL A 58 9.33 -0.92 -5.52
C VAL A 58 8.56 -0.87 -6.84
N LYS A 59 7.80 -1.93 -7.16
CA LYS A 59 7.04 -2.00 -8.42
C LYS A 59 5.85 -1.06 -8.44
N SER A 60 5.12 -0.94 -7.32
CA SER A 60 3.99 -0.01 -7.24
C SER A 60 4.46 1.44 -7.38
N SER A 61 5.55 1.81 -6.73
CA SER A 61 6.14 3.15 -6.86
C SER A 61 6.64 3.42 -8.27
N ALA A 62 7.24 2.43 -8.94
CA ALA A 62 7.71 2.56 -10.31
C ALA A 62 6.57 2.81 -11.32
N ILE A 63 5.37 2.25 -11.10
CA ILE A 63 4.18 2.53 -11.91
C ILE A 63 3.79 4.01 -11.83
N GLU A 64 3.98 4.63 -10.67
CA GLU A 64 3.72 6.07 -10.44
C GLU A 64 4.91 6.95 -10.84
N GLY A 65 5.96 6.37 -11.44
CA GLY A 65 7.15 7.11 -11.90
C GLY A 65 8.22 7.30 -10.82
N GLU A 66 8.04 6.77 -9.62
CA GLU A 66 8.99 6.88 -8.52
C GLU A 66 9.93 5.65 -8.47
N ASN A 67 11.21 5.88 -8.68
CA ASN A 67 12.21 4.82 -8.65
C ASN A 67 12.89 4.74 -7.28
N LEU A 68 12.35 3.89 -6.41
CA LEU A 68 12.91 3.67 -5.08
C LEU A 68 14.07 2.68 -5.12
N ASN A 69 15.07 2.90 -4.25
CA ASN A 69 16.17 1.96 -4.06
C ASN A 69 15.68 0.71 -3.31
N PRO A 70 15.74 -0.50 -3.92
CA PRO A 70 15.25 -1.73 -3.28
C PRO A 70 15.94 -2.06 -1.94
N GLU A 71 17.22 -1.70 -1.78
CA GLU A 71 17.95 -1.97 -0.53
C GLU A 71 17.47 -1.05 0.60
N GLU A 72 17.18 0.22 0.30
CA GLU A 72 16.57 1.14 1.27
C GLU A 72 15.16 0.68 1.67
N VAL A 73 14.33 0.28 0.69
CA VAL A 73 12.99 -0.25 0.93
C VAL A 73 13.05 -1.49 1.82
N ARG A 74 13.92 -2.45 1.48
CA ARG A 74 14.13 -3.67 2.28
C ARG A 74 14.56 -3.33 3.71
N SER A 75 15.50 -2.41 3.88
CA SER A 75 15.99 -1.96 5.18
C SER A 75 14.87 -1.32 6.02
N SER A 76 14.07 -0.46 5.41
CA SER A 76 12.95 0.20 6.08
C SER A 76 11.87 -0.78 6.50
N ILE A 77 11.51 -1.75 5.64
CA ILE A 77 10.56 -2.82 5.96
C ILE A 77 11.09 -3.66 7.13
N ALA A 78 12.36 -4.09 7.08
CA ALA A 78 12.97 -4.88 8.13
C ALA A 78 12.87 -4.17 9.49
N ARG A 79 13.15 -2.86 9.52
CA ARG A 79 13.01 -2.03 10.72
C ARG A 79 11.57 -1.96 11.21
N GLY A 80 10.62 -1.71 10.31
CA GLY A 80 9.19 -1.64 10.63
C GLY A 80 8.62 -2.97 11.18
N LEU A 81 9.20 -4.10 10.76
CA LEU A 81 8.85 -5.43 11.23
C LEU A 81 9.63 -5.89 12.47
N GLY A 82 10.52 -5.06 13.01
CA GLY A 82 11.37 -5.43 14.15
C GLY A 82 12.39 -6.53 13.83
N ILE A 83 12.79 -6.64 12.56
CA ILE A 83 13.82 -7.57 12.10
C ILE A 83 15.18 -6.94 12.34
N ASP A 84 16.19 -7.75 12.68
CA ASP A 84 17.56 -7.26 12.81
C ASP A 84 18.03 -6.58 11.51
N THR A 85 18.45 -5.33 11.65
CA THR A 85 18.90 -4.48 10.55
C THR A 85 20.44 -4.33 10.49
N ALA A 86 21.17 -5.14 11.22
CA ALA A 86 22.61 -5.10 11.19
C ALA A 86 23.15 -5.29 9.76
N GLY A 87 23.94 -4.34 9.30
CA GLY A 87 24.51 -4.34 7.95
C GLY A 87 23.59 -3.82 6.84
N LEU A 88 22.35 -3.39 7.15
CA LEU A 88 21.47 -2.76 6.17
C LEU A 88 21.75 -1.25 6.07
N ILE A 89 21.53 -0.70 4.88
CA ILE A 89 21.72 0.73 4.62
C ILE A 89 20.58 1.56 5.26
N PRO A 90 20.84 2.81 5.67
CA PRO A 90 19.79 3.72 6.08
C PRO A 90 18.83 4.00 4.93
N ALA A 91 17.54 4.06 5.20
CA ALA A 91 16.54 4.48 4.23
C ALA A 91 16.40 6.01 4.23
N SER A 92 16.14 6.59 3.07
CA SER A 92 15.74 7.98 2.94
C SER A 92 14.35 8.19 3.54
N ARG A 93 14.02 9.45 3.88
CA ARG A 93 12.74 9.78 4.51
C ARG A 93 11.54 9.49 3.60
N ASP A 94 11.72 9.67 2.29
CA ASP A 94 10.68 9.39 1.31
C ASP A 94 10.39 7.89 1.23
N VAL A 95 11.43 7.05 1.26
CA VAL A 95 11.28 5.59 1.34
C VAL A 95 10.60 5.17 2.65
N GLU A 96 10.99 5.76 3.78
CA GLU A 96 10.37 5.45 5.07
C GLU A 96 8.86 5.73 5.06
N GLY A 97 8.44 6.88 4.49
CA GLY A 97 7.02 7.25 4.40
C GLY A 97 6.19 6.28 3.55
N VAL A 98 6.71 5.88 2.38
CA VAL A 98 6.04 4.89 1.53
C VAL A 98 5.92 3.54 2.22
N VAL A 99 7.00 3.08 2.87
CA VAL A 99 7.02 1.82 3.61
C VAL A 99 6.05 1.84 4.79
N GLU A 100 6.01 2.92 5.58
CA GLU A 100 5.09 3.07 6.71
C GLU A 100 3.63 2.96 6.25
N MET A 101 3.25 3.69 5.21
CA MET A 101 1.91 3.61 4.61
C MET A 101 1.57 2.19 4.14
N MET A 102 2.47 1.54 3.42
CA MET A 102 2.25 0.19 2.88
C MET A 102 2.16 -0.87 3.98
N LEU A 103 2.98 -0.77 5.02
CA LEU A 103 2.90 -1.67 6.17
C LEU A 103 1.57 -1.48 6.92
N ASP A 104 1.15 -0.25 7.16
CA ASP A 104 -0.15 -0.01 7.80
C ASP A 104 -1.31 -0.53 6.94
N ALA A 105 -1.31 -0.26 5.64
CA ALA A 105 -2.36 -0.71 4.73
C ALA A 105 -2.47 -2.24 4.65
N THR A 106 -1.34 -2.94 4.64
CA THR A 106 -1.31 -4.41 4.45
C THR A 106 -1.44 -5.19 5.75
N GLN A 107 -0.89 -4.70 6.86
CA GLN A 107 -0.96 -5.40 8.15
C GLN A 107 -2.19 -5.03 8.96
N ASN A 108 -2.67 -3.80 8.82
CA ASN A 108 -3.85 -3.30 9.51
C ASN A 108 -5.10 -3.25 8.62
N PHE A 109 -5.17 -4.11 7.60
CA PHE A 109 -6.28 -4.13 6.64
C PHE A 109 -7.66 -4.38 7.26
N SER A 110 -7.72 -4.98 8.45
CA SER A 110 -8.96 -5.22 9.19
C SER A 110 -9.44 -4.00 10.00
N LYS A 111 -8.60 -2.97 10.15
CA LYS A 111 -8.99 -1.72 10.81
C LYS A 111 -9.79 -0.84 9.86
N ASP A 112 -10.71 -0.07 10.40
CA ASP A 112 -11.50 0.87 9.63
C ASP A 112 -10.63 1.88 8.88
N LEU A 113 -11.01 2.18 7.63
CA LEU A 113 -10.41 3.24 6.85
C LEU A 113 -11.04 4.59 7.28
N THR A 114 -10.42 5.24 8.25
CA THR A 114 -10.87 6.54 8.75
C THR A 114 -10.23 7.71 8.00
N LYS A 115 -10.82 8.90 8.13
CA LYS A 115 -10.22 10.15 7.63
C LYS A 115 -8.83 10.39 8.21
N GLY A 116 -8.66 10.18 9.51
CA GLY A 116 -7.37 10.31 10.19
C GLY A 116 -6.32 9.42 9.55
N ARG A 117 -6.63 8.14 9.34
CA ARG A 117 -5.72 7.18 8.72
C ARG A 117 -5.29 7.58 7.30
N LEU A 118 -6.22 8.10 6.49
CA LEU A 118 -5.89 8.64 5.16
C LEU A 118 -4.97 9.87 5.26
N PHE A 119 -5.19 10.75 6.23
CA PHE A 119 -4.36 11.93 6.44
C PHE A 119 -2.96 11.57 6.93
N ASP A 120 -2.85 10.56 7.81
CA ASP A 120 -1.58 10.04 8.29
C ASP A 120 -0.76 9.42 7.13
N TRP A 121 -1.40 8.65 6.25
CA TRP A 121 -0.73 8.12 5.05
C TRP A 121 -0.23 9.23 4.13
N GLN A 122 -1.06 10.25 3.90
CA GLN A 122 -0.64 11.40 3.09
C GLN A 122 0.52 12.16 3.76
N ALA A 123 0.50 12.32 5.08
CA ALA A 123 1.57 12.96 5.81
C ALA A 123 2.89 12.16 5.74
N ALA A 124 2.81 10.84 5.76
CA ALA A 124 3.95 9.96 5.58
C ALA A 124 4.58 10.10 4.18
N LEU A 125 3.74 10.19 3.14
CA LEU A 125 4.20 10.36 1.75
C LEU A 125 4.77 11.75 1.47
N PHE A 126 4.29 12.79 2.15
CA PHE A 126 4.71 14.18 1.90
C PHE A 126 5.17 14.87 3.20
N PRO A 127 6.23 14.37 3.84
CA PRO A 127 6.68 14.85 5.16
C PRO A 127 7.12 16.31 5.16
N THR A 128 7.48 16.86 3.99
CA THR A 128 7.88 18.27 3.83
C THR A 128 6.70 19.20 3.54
N GLY A 129 5.48 18.66 3.34
CA GLY A 129 4.33 19.44 2.88
C GLY A 129 4.47 19.93 1.44
N ARG A 130 5.26 19.22 0.63
CA ARG A 130 5.52 19.57 -0.76
C ARG A 130 5.43 18.34 -1.65
N SER A 131 4.97 18.58 -2.88
CA SER A 131 5.08 17.65 -4.01
C SER A 131 5.96 18.33 -5.05
N GLY A 132 7.20 17.90 -5.19
CA GLY A 132 8.22 18.61 -5.93
C GLY A 132 8.41 20.04 -5.39
N MET A 133 8.25 21.04 -6.25
CA MET A 133 8.38 22.46 -5.86
C MET A 133 7.08 23.08 -5.31
N GLN A 134 5.94 22.41 -5.45
CA GLN A 134 4.65 22.95 -5.04
C GLN A 134 4.36 22.62 -3.57
N ARG A 135 3.81 23.60 -2.83
CA ARG A 135 3.22 23.37 -1.52
C ARG A 135 1.87 22.68 -1.68
N ILE A 136 1.64 21.65 -0.90
CA ILE A 136 0.36 20.92 -0.86
C ILE A 136 -0.21 20.92 0.56
N THR A 137 -1.53 20.75 0.66
CA THR A 137 -2.18 20.51 1.96
C THR A 137 -1.90 19.08 2.37
N VAL A 138 -1.26 18.91 3.53
CA VAL A 138 -0.93 17.60 4.11
C VAL A 138 -1.74 17.38 5.37
N GLY A 139 -2.24 16.16 5.56
CA GLY A 139 -3.07 15.82 6.72
C GLY A 139 -4.45 16.47 6.74
N GLY A 140 -4.98 16.82 5.58
CA GLY A 140 -6.29 17.47 5.46
C GLY A 140 -6.85 17.41 4.04
N TRP A 141 -8.15 17.73 3.92
CA TRP A 141 -8.77 17.85 2.61
C TRP A 141 -8.29 19.10 1.87
N ARG A 142 -8.29 19.01 0.55
CA ARG A 142 -8.05 20.19 -0.30
C ARG A 142 -9.13 21.23 -0.05
N THR A 143 -8.73 22.48 -0.03
CA THR A 143 -9.67 23.62 0.06
C THR A 143 -10.07 24.09 -1.35
N ILE A 144 -11.14 24.87 -1.43
CA ILE A 144 -11.61 25.47 -2.69
C ILE A 144 -10.53 26.36 -3.31
N ASP A 145 -9.71 27.00 -2.49
CA ASP A 145 -8.63 27.90 -2.93
C ASP A 145 -7.53 27.18 -3.73
N THR A 146 -7.41 25.87 -3.60
CA THR A 146 -6.44 25.07 -4.36
C THR A 146 -6.93 24.67 -5.76
N GLY A 147 -8.15 25.04 -6.13
CA GLY A 147 -8.80 24.69 -7.39
C GLY A 147 -9.26 23.22 -7.47
N PRO A 148 -10.02 22.85 -8.51
CA PRO A 148 -10.44 21.48 -8.74
C PRO A 148 -9.23 20.59 -9.10
N MET A 149 -9.34 19.31 -8.77
CA MET A 149 -8.38 18.32 -9.24
C MET A 149 -8.48 18.23 -10.78
N GLN A 150 -7.36 18.40 -11.44
CA GLN A 150 -7.26 18.20 -12.89
C GLN A 150 -6.47 16.92 -13.14
N VAL A 151 -7.03 16.05 -13.97
CA VAL A 151 -6.30 14.90 -14.54
C VAL A 151 -5.70 15.40 -15.84
N VAL A 152 -4.38 15.38 -15.93
CA VAL A 152 -3.63 15.81 -17.13
C VAL A 152 -3.23 14.59 -17.93
#